data_b19a25b30641687507c0b4178aaa7fa3
#
_entry.id   b19a25b30641687507c0b4178aaa7fa3
#
_cell.length_a   1.000
_cell.length_b   1.000
_cell.length_c   1.000
_cell.angle_alpha   90.00
_cell.angle_beta   90.00
_cell.angle_gamma   90.00
#
_symmetry.space_group_name_H-M   'P 1'
#
loop_
_entity.id
_entity.type
_entity.pdbx_description
1 polymer ?
#
loop_
_entity_poly.entity_id
_entity_poly.type
_entity_poly.pdbx_seq_one_letter_code
_entity_poly.pdbx_strand_id
1 'polypeptide(L)'
;MQETGKENAKQDRKNNKKKWMIIAVCAFAAAILLIGFIAGTWWMEKKAEQEYLAMQEKNAEKRQKVPEEEKKIDIPVDFDSLKKENPDIYAWITIPDTVIDYPIVQSSEDNAYYLNHSAEKTDSVSGAIYSENYNKKNFDDPITLLYGHNMKDGSMF
;
A
#
# COMPACT_ATOMS: atom_id res chain seq x y z
N MET A 1 -33.77 -58.83 -18.52
CA MET A 1 -32.90 -57.82 -19.16
C MET A 1 -33.27 -56.35 -18.89
N GLN A 2 -34.41 -56.03 -18.30
CA GLN A 2 -34.85 -54.64 -17.98
C GLN A 2 -34.43 -54.11 -16.59
N GLU A 3 -34.06 -54.95 -15.63
CA GLU A 3 -33.71 -54.55 -14.27
C GLU A 3 -32.29 -53.96 -14.15
N THR A 4 -31.34 -54.54 -14.88
CA THR A 4 -29.93 -54.07 -14.86
C THR A 4 -29.76 -52.64 -15.43
N GLY A 5 -30.59 -52.19 -16.35
CA GLY A 5 -30.58 -50.83 -16.90
C GLY A 5 -31.08 -49.77 -15.91
N LYS A 6 -32.02 -50.10 -15.04
CA LYS A 6 -32.54 -49.19 -14.02
C LYS A 6 -31.57 -48.97 -12.84
N GLU A 7 -30.84 -50.01 -12.48
CA GLU A 7 -29.83 -49.95 -11.44
C GLU A 7 -28.61 -49.09 -11.86
N ASN A 8 -28.13 -49.32 -13.09
CA ASN A 8 -27.03 -48.51 -13.65
C ASN A 8 -27.41 -47.01 -13.77
N ALA A 9 -28.62 -46.68 -14.21
CA ALA A 9 -29.09 -45.29 -14.26
C ALA A 9 -29.24 -44.65 -12.88
N LYS A 10 -29.57 -45.43 -11.86
CA LYS A 10 -29.62 -44.94 -10.47
C LYS A 10 -28.24 -44.69 -9.87
N GLN A 11 -27.29 -45.54 -10.19
CA GLN A 11 -25.89 -45.42 -9.79
C GLN A 11 -25.22 -44.21 -10.46
N ASP A 12 -25.45 -44.00 -11.75
CA ASP A 12 -24.94 -42.83 -12.48
C ASP A 12 -25.50 -41.50 -11.97
N ARG A 13 -26.78 -41.46 -11.62
CA ARG A 13 -27.40 -40.27 -10.98
C ARG A 13 -26.79 -39.99 -9.59
N LYS A 14 -26.46 -41.03 -8.83
CA LYS A 14 -25.83 -40.90 -7.51
C LYS A 14 -24.40 -40.41 -7.62
N ASN A 15 -23.64 -40.91 -8.59
CA ASN A 15 -22.27 -40.47 -8.87
C ASN A 15 -22.22 -39.02 -9.37
N ASN A 16 -23.13 -38.63 -10.26
CA ASN A 16 -23.24 -37.24 -10.70
C ASN A 16 -23.59 -36.27 -9.57
N LYS A 17 -24.53 -36.64 -8.69
CA LYS A 17 -24.83 -35.82 -7.52
C LYS A 17 -23.61 -35.61 -6.59
N LYS A 18 -22.80 -36.68 -6.36
CA LYS A 18 -21.56 -36.58 -5.61
C LYS A 18 -20.53 -35.66 -6.26
N LYS A 19 -20.34 -35.75 -7.60
CA LYS A 19 -19.45 -34.86 -8.35
C LYS A 19 -19.86 -33.39 -8.21
N TRP A 20 -21.16 -33.11 -8.43
CA TRP A 20 -21.68 -31.75 -8.28
C TRP A 20 -21.55 -31.19 -6.88
N MET A 21 -21.72 -32.03 -5.83
CA MET A 21 -21.52 -31.64 -4.45
C MET A 21 -20.06 -31.29 -4.16
N ILE A 22 -19.11 -32.08 -4.67
CA ILE A 22 -17.67 -31.79 -4.54
C ILE A 22 -17.32 -30.47 -5.22
N ILE A 23 -17.80 -30.24 -6.45
CA ILE A 23 -17.58 -29.00 -7.19
C ILE A 23 -18.13 -27.79 -6.41
N ALA A 24 -19.33 -27.92 -5.84
CA ALA A 24 -19.96 -26.87 -5.03
C ALA A 24 -19.13 -26.55 -3.77
N VAL A 25 -18.64 -27.58 -3.09
CA VAL A 25 -17.78 -27.40 -1.90
C VAL A 25 -16.46 -26.73 -2.26
N CYS A 26 -15.81 -27.16 -3.36
CA CYS A 26 -14.58 -26.53 -3.84
C CYS A 26 -14.80 -25.06 -4.25
N ALA A 27 -15.90 -24.76 -4.95
CA ALA A 27 -16.26 -23.39 -5.32
C ALA A 27 -16.53 -22.51 -4.08
N PHE A 28 -17.20 -23.06 -3.08
CA PHE A 28 -17.46 -22.34 -1.83
C PHE A 28 -16.16 -22.07 -1.06
N ALA A 29 -15.26 -23.05 -0.96
CA ALA A 29 -13.95 -22.88 -0.34
C ALA A 29 -13.10 -21.82 -1.08
N ALA A 30 -13.09 -21.84 -2.42
CA ALA A 30 -12.40 -20.82 -3.23
C ALA A 30 -12.99 -19.42 -3.00
N ALA A 31 -14.31 -19.28 -2.87
CA ALA A 31 -14.97 -18.01 -2.58
C ALA A 31 -14.56 -17.47 -1.21
N ILE A 32 -14.46 -18.31 -0.18
CA ILE A 32 -13.99 -17.89 1.16
C ILE A 32 -12.55 -17.40 1.09
N LEU A 33 -11.66 -18.09 0.37
CA LEU A 33 -10.27 -17.66 0.20
C LEU A 33 -10.16 -16.33 -0.52
N LEU A 34 -10.97 -16.10 -1.55
CA LEU A 34 -11.03 -14.82 -2.27
C LEU A 34 -11.51 -13.68 -1.35
N ILE A 35 -12.55 -13.91 -0.57
CA ILE A 35 -13.06 -12.92 0.39
C ILE A 35 -11.99 -12.60 1.44
N GLY A 36 -11.30 -13.60 1.97
CA GLY A 36 -10.20 -13.43 2.91
C GLY A 36 -9.02 -12.63 2.32
N PHE A 37 -8.68 -12.89 1.05
CA PHE A 37 -7.65 -12.16 0.33
C PHE A 37 -8.05 -10.68 0.13
N ILE A 38 -9.28 -10.41 -0.34
CA ILE A 38 -9.80 -9.04 -0.52
C ILE A 38 -9.84 -8.29 0.81
N ALA A 39 -10.31 -8.93 1.88
CA ALA A 39 -10.34 -8.32 3.20
C ALA A 39 -8.94 -8.02 3.74
N GLY A 40 -7.97 -8.91 3.48
CA GLY A 40 -6.57 -8.73 3.86
C GLY A 40 -5.93 -7.54 3.13
N THR A 41 -6.12 -7.42 1.81
CA THR A 41 -5.60 -6.28 1.03
C THR A 41 -6.22 -4.97 1.48
N TRP A 42 -7.53 -4.94 1.68
CA TRP A 42 -8.23 -3.75 2.18
C TRP A 42 -7.73 -3.33 3.58
N TRP A 43 -7.47 -4.29 4.47
CA TRP A 43 -6.95 -4.00 5.81
C TRP A 43 -5.53 -3.43 5.75
N MET A 44 -4.63 -3.97 4.90
CA MET A 44 -3.28 -3.43 4.69
C MET A 44 -3.31 -2.00 4.14
N GLU A 45 -4.18 -1.74 3.16
CA GLU A 45 -4.35 -0.40 2.57
C GLU A 45 -4.81 0.61 3.62
N LYS A 46 -5.82 0.26 4.43
CA LYS A 46 -6.29 1.12 5.53
C LYS A 46 -5.22 1.37 6.59
N LYS A 47 -4.37 0.40 6.86
CA LYS A 47 -3.26 0.56 7.79
C LYS A 47 -2.24 1.58 7.25
N ALA A 48 -1.82 1.46 5.99
CA ALA A 48 -0.89 2.40 5.36
C ALA A 48 -1.45 3.83 5.34
N GLU A 49 -2.74 4.02 5.01
CA GLU A 49 -3.41 5.32 5.06
C GLU A 49 -3.33 5.94 6.47
N GLN A 50 -3.60 5.15 7.52
CA GLN A 50 -3.51 5.63 8.90
C GLN A 50 -2.09 6.02 9.30
N GLU A 51 -1.08 5.28 8.84
CA GLU A 51 0.33 5.61 9.08
C GLU A 51 0.69 6.98 8.46
N TYR A 52 0.29 7.23 7.21
CA TYR A 52 0.51 8.55 6.58
C TYR A 52 -0.24 9.68 7.28
N LEU A 53 -1.50 9.48 7.66
CA LEU A 53 -2.27 10.48 8.39
C LEU A 53 -1.61 10.83 9.73
N ALA A 54 -1.10 9.84 10.46
CA ALA A 54 -0.39 10.07 11.71
C ALA A 54 0.92 10.87 11.52
N MET A 55 1.67 10.60 10.44
CA MET A 55 2.86 11.39 10.09
C MET A 55 2.51 12.83 9.72
N GLN A 56 1.45 13.04 8.93
CA GLN A 56 0.95 14.36 8.54
C GLN A 56 0.50 15.17 9.75
N GLU A 57 -0.28 14.57 10.67
CA GLU A 57 -0.77 15.20 11.88
C GLU A 57 0.39 15.62 12.80
N LYS A 58 1.36 14.73 13.03
CA LYS A 58 2.58 15.01 13.80
C LYS A 58 3.38 16.19 13.24
N ASN A 59 3.46 16.30 11.90
CA ASN A 59 4.14 17.42 11.26
C ASN A 59 3.30 18.69 11.29
N ALA A 60 1.97 18.62 11.13
CA ALA A 60 1.07 19.76 11.22
C ALA A 60 1.10 20.41 12.62
N GLU A 61 1.10 19.61 13.69
CA GLU A 61 1.23 20.10 15.06
C GLU A 61 2.54 20.86 15.29
N LYS A 62 3.65 20.39 14.68
CA LYS A 62 4.94 21.07 14.78
C LYS A 62 4.94 22.39 14.03
N ARG A 63 4.31 22.47 12.84
CA ARG A 63 4.17 23.72 12.07
C ARG A 63 3.41 24.81 12.84
N GLN A 64 2.42 24.43 13.67
CA GLN A 64 1.62 25.37 14.47
C GLN A 64 2.33 25.90 15.72
N LYS A 65 3.42 25.28 16.17
CA LYS A 65 4.13 25.62 17.41
C LYS A 65 5.28 26.62 17.23
N VAL A 66 5.54 27.09 15.98
CA VAL A 66 6.65 28.02 15.70
C VAL A 66 6.15 29.46 15.72
N PRO A 67 6.68 30.35 16.62
CA PRO A 67 6.39 31.77 16.57
C PRO A 67 7.07 32.46 15.38
N GLU A 68 6.40 33.48 14.82
CA GLU A 68 6.74 34.18 13.56
C GLU A 68 8.00 35.07 13.61
N GLU A 69 8.86 34.94 14.62
CA GLU A 69 10.04 35.79 14.80
C GLU A 69 11.34 34.95 14.84
N GLU A 70 11.80 34.56 13.70
CA GLU A 70 13.22 34.49 13.28
C GLU A 70 13.29 33.86 11.90
N LYS A 71 13.82 34.60 10.88
CA LYS A 71 14.15 34.05 9.54
C LYS A 71 15.34 33.07 9.59
N LYS A 72 15.28 32.05 10.42
CA LYS A 72 15.93 30.78 10.19
C LYS A 72 15.02 30.03 9.24
N ILE A 73 15.55 29.43 8.19
CA ILE A 73 14.80 28.48 7.34
C ILE A 73 14.29 27.40 8.29
N ASP A 74 13.04 27.58 8.72
CA ASP A 74 12.40 26.62 9.60
C ASP A 74 11.97 25.43 8.77
N ILE A 75 12.59 24.29 9.01
CA ILE A 75 12.20 23.03 8.39
C ILE A 75 11.12 22.42 9.29
N PRO A 76 9.82 22.52 8.92
CA PRO A 76 8.72 22.11 9.79
C PRO A 76 8.61 20.58 9.98
N VAL A 77 9.59 19.83 9.49
CA VAL A 77 9.66 18.36 9.50
C VAL A 77 10.82 17.91 10.37
N ASP A 78 10.55 17.02 11.33
CA ASP A 78 11.58 16.43 12.20
C ASP A 78 12.24 15.24 11.49
N PHE A 79 13.19 15.54 10.61
CA PHE A 79 13.95 14.53 9.89
C PHE A 79 14.79 13.62 10.80
N ASP A 80 15.20 14.10 11.97
CA ASP A 80 15.99 13.29 12.92
C ASP A 80 15.15 12.15 13.50
N SER A 81 13.90 12.41 13.80
CA SER A 81 12.95 11.36 14.23
C SER A 81 12.57 10.43 13.08
N LEU A 82 12.25 10.97 11.91
CA LEU A 82 11.86 10.18 10.74
C LEU A 82 12.97 9.25 10.27
N LYS A 83 14.22 9.72 10.25
CA LYS A 83 15.37 8.91 9.86
C LYS A 83 15.74 7.80 10.86
N LYS A 84 15.31 7.93 12.11
CA LYS A 84 15.44 6.82 13.09
C LYS A 84 14.44 5.70 12.80
N GLU A 85 13.25 6.05 12.32
CA GLU A 85 12.21 5.09 11.92
C GLU A 85 12.57 4.45 10.57
N ASN A 86 12.91 5.28 9.57
CA ASN A 86 13.39 4.81 8.28
C ASN A 86 14.51 5.72 7.72
N PRO A 87 15.77 5.25 7.66
CA PRO A 87 16.89 6.03 7.14
C PRO A 87 16.80 6.37 5.65
N ASP A 88 15.89 5.74 4.91
CA ASP A 88 15.66 6.01 3.49
C ASP A 88 14.83 7.29 3.27
N ILE A 89 14.17 7.81 4.31
CA ILE A 89 13.48 9.10 4.26
C ILE A 89 14.53 10.22 4.19
N TYR A 90 14.50 11.02 3.11
CA TYR A 90 15.49 12.09 2.93
C TYR A 90 14.87 13.45 2.65
N ALA A 91 13.59 13.50 2.27
CA ALA A 91 12.88 14.74 1.98
C ALA A 91 11.40 14.61 2.35
N TRP A 92 10.68 15.72 2.22
CA TRP A 92 9.24 15.80 2.40
C TRP A 92 8.64 16.65 1.29
N ILE A 93 7.55 16.21 0.67
CA ILE A 93 6.81 16.97 -0.33
C ILE A 93 5.46 17.41 0.22
N THR A 94 5.17 18.70 0.08
CA THR A 94 3.85 19.29 0.34
C THR A 94 3.47 20.11 -0.88
N ILE A 95 2.29 19.87 -1.46
CA ILE A 95 1.74 20.68 -2.53
C ILE A 95 0.47 21.36 -1.98
N PRO A 96 0.48 22.72 -1.82
CA PRO A 96 -0.67 23.45 -1.30
C PRO A 96 -1.94 23.16 -2.13
N ASP A 97 -3.07 23.17 -1.45
CA ASP A 97 -4.40 22.92 -2.02
C ASP A 97 -4.59 21.51 -2.64
N THR A 98 -3.73 20.56 -2.26
CA THR A 98 -3.82 19.14 -2.63
C THR A 98 -3.71 18.24 -1.40
N VAL A 99 -3.92 16.93 -1.58
CA VAL A 99 -3.70 15.90 -0.54
C VAL A 99 -2.22 15.52 -0.39
N ILE A 100 -1.33 16.05 -1.25
CA ILE A 100 0.08 15.67 -1.29
C ILE A 100 0.84 16.32 -0.14
N ASP A 101 1.10 15.54 0.90
CA ASP A 101 1.87 15.91 2.10
C ASP A 101 2.54 14.64 2.66
N TYR A 102 3.63 14.19 2.01
CA TYR A 102 4.25 12.89 2.19
C TYR A 102 5.76 12.92 2.35
N PRO A 103 6.35 11.96 3.09
CA PRO A 103 7.79 11.74 3.04
C PRO A 103 8.22 11.25 1.66
N ILE A 104 9.44 11.66 1.26
CA ILE A 104 10.11 11.13 0.07
C ILE A 104 11.18 10.17 0.53
N VAL A 105 11.14 8.95 0.01
CA VAL A 105 12.07 7.86 0.33
C VAL A 105 12.94 7.49 -0.88
N GLN A 106 14.10 6.89 -0.62
CA GLN A 106 14.96 6.35 -1.67
C GLN A 106 15.69 5.11 -1.16
N SER A 107 15.38 3.95 -1.74
CA SER A 107 16.11 2.71 -1.48
C SER A 107 17.49 2.75 -2.15
N SER A 108 18.51 2.29 -1.44
CA SER A 108 19.87 2.15 -1.99
C SER A 108 20.08 0.85 -2.77
N GLU A 109 19.22 -0.15 -2.58
CA GLU A 109 19.39 -1.51 -3.09
C GLU A 109 18.43 -1.84 -4.23
N ASP A 110 17.16 -1.42 -4.12
CA ASP A 110 16.12 -1.74 -5.09
C ASP A 110 15.29 -0.49 -5.40
N ASN A 111 15.40 0.02 -6.62
CA ASN A 111 14.67 1.19 -7.09
C ASN A 111 13.13 0.98 -7.09
N ALA A 112 12.66 -0.26 -7.19
CA ALA A 112 11.25 -0.58 -7.18
C ALA A 112 10.69 -0.92 -5.78
N TYR A 113 11.54 -0.94 -4.73
CA TYR A 113 11.14 -1.36 -3.40
C TYR A 113 9.89 -0.59 -2.90
N TYR A 114 9.93 0.74 -2.99
CA TYR A 114 8.86 1.60 -2.51
C TYR A 114 7.64 1.69 -3.44
N LEU A 115 7.65 0.96 -4.55
CA LEU A 115 6.46 0.78 -5.38
C LEU A 115 5.36 0.00 -4.63
N ASN A 116 5.76 -0.95 -3.76
CA ASN A 116 4.86 -1.84 -3.04
C ASN A 116 5.09 -1.81 -1.51
N HIS A 117 5.84 -0.82 -1.00
CA HIS A 117 6.09 -0.66 0.43
C HIS A 117 5.84 0.78 0.85
N SER A 118 5.25 0.97 2.03
CA SER A 118 5.06 2.29 2.65
C SER A 118 6.39 2.92 3.07
N ALA A 119 6.34 4.19 3.48
CA ALA A 119 7.51 4.86 4.07
C ALA A 119 7.97 4.21 5.39
N GLU A 120 7.17 3.37 6.03
CA GLU A 120 7.53 2.57 7.21
C GLU A 120 8.05 1.17 6.86
N LYS A 121 8.31 0.90 5.57
CA LYS A 121 8.79 -0.40 5.05
C LYS A 121 7.80 -1.55 5.25
N THR A 122 6.51 -1.27 5.36
CA THR A 122 5.45 -2.27 5.38
C THR A 122 4.87 -2.48 3.99
N ASP A 123 4.36 -3.68 3.70
CA ASP A 123 3.68 -3.96 2.43
C ASP A 123 2.50 -3.00 2.23
N SER A 124 2.43 -2.34 1.08
CA SER A 124 1.42 -1.35 0.77
C SER A 124 1.10 -1.33 -0.72
N VAL A 125 -0.18 -1.38 -1.07
CA VAL A 125 -0.65 -1.25 -2.46
C VAL A 125 -0.42 0.16 -3.00
N SER A 126 -0.52 1.18 -2.15
CA SER A 126 -0.26 2.58 -2.52
C SER A 126 1.23 2.94 -2.56
N GLY A 127 2.10 2.07 -2.06
CA GLY A 127 3.54 2.32 -2.00
C GLY A 127 3.90 3.57 -1.20
N ALA A 128 4.96 4.24 -1.60
CA ALA A 128 5.39 5.53 -1.06
C ALA A 128 5.72 6.50 -2.21
N ILE A 129 5.91 7.80 -1.89
CA ILE A 129 6.54 8.74 -2.82
C ILE A 129 8.05 8.52 -2.75
N TYR A 130 8.67 8.19 -3.86
CA TYR A 130 10.08 7.81 -3.88
C TYR A 130 10.84 8.36 -5.09
N SER A 131 12.16 8.40 -4.96
CA SER A 131 13.08 8.59 -6.08
C SER A 131 13.95 7.35 -6.27
N GLU A 132 14.44 7.15 -7.48
CA GLU A 132 15.41 6.10 -7.76
C GLU A 132 16.82 6.52 -7.38
N ASN A 133 17.73 5.55 -7.14
CA ASN A 133 19.06 5.77 -6.56
C ASN A 133 20.06 6.46 -7.51
N TYR A 134 19.71 6.71 -8.76
CA TYR A 134 20.51 7.55 -9.65
C TYR A 134 20.32 9.05 -9.40
N ASN A 135 19.25 9.46 -8.70
CA ASN A 135 19.10 10.82 -8.23
C ASN A 135 19.81 11.01 -6.87
N LYS A 136 20.44 12.15 -6.70
CA LYS A 136 21.06 12.54 -5.43
C LYS A 136 20.01 13.01 -4.43
N LYS A 137 20.17 12.61 -3.16
CA LYS A 137 19.24 12.97 -2.07
C LYS A 137 19.32 14.45 -1.66
N ASN A 138 20.26 15.23 -2.18
CA ASN A 138 20.44 16.66 -1.91
C ASN A 138 19.86 17.57 -3.00
N PHE A 139 19.20 17.00 -4.02
CA PHE A 139 18.60 17.72 -5.15
C PHE A 139 19.60 18.54 -6.01
N ASP A 140 20.88 18.20 -6.01
CA ASP A 140 21.90 18.86 -6.85
C ASP A 140 21.87 18.41 -8.32
N ASP A 141 21.02 17.44 -8.66
CA ASP A 141 20.83 17.02 -10.06
C ASP A 141 20.05 18.06 -10.84
N PRO A 142 20.30 18.21 -12.16
CA PRO A 142 19.51 19.09 -13.00
C PRO A 142 18.02 18.74 -13.04
N ILE A 143 17.67 17.46 -12.83
CA ILE A 143 16.32 16.93 -12.78
C ILE A 143 16.28 15.83 -11.70
N THR A 144 15.35 15.95 -10.79
CA THR A 144 15.02 14.89 -9.82
C THR A 144 13.64 14.34 -10.17
N LEU A 145 13.56 13.02 -10.36
CA LEU A 145 12.31 12.34 -10.67
C LEU A 145 11.74 11.73 -9.39
N LEU A 146 10.49 12.08 -9.09
CA LEU A 146 9.72 11.49 -8.01
C LEU A 146 8.62 10.62 -8.60
N TYR A 147 8.46 9.44 -8.03
CA TYR A 147 7.46 8.44 -8.41
C TYR A 147 6.45 8.25 -7.28
N GLY A 148 5.24 7.92 -7.63
CA GLY A 148 4.17 7.56 -6.72
C GLY A 148 2.99 7.00 -7.48
N HIS A 149 2.16 6.18 -6.82
CA HIS A 149 0.94 5.68 -7.43
C HIS A 149 -0.08 6.82 -7.62
N ASN A 150 -0.90 6.70 -8.66
CA ASN A 150 -2.11 7.50 -8.84
C ASN A 150 -3.29 6.67 -8.33
N MET A 151 -3.72 6.95 -7.09
CA MET A 151 -4.75 6.16 -6.42
C MET A 151 -6.15 6.68 -6.75
N LYS A 152 -7.13 5.75 -6.87
CA LYS A 152 -8.54 6.11 -7.16
C LYS A 152 -9.23 6.87 -6.03
N ASP A 153 -8.74 6.73 -4.81
CA ASP A 153 -9.23 7.44 -3.62
C ASP A 153 -8.69 8.86 -3.48
N GLY A 154 -7.82 9.29 -4.43
CA GLY A 154 -7.21 10.60 -4.46
C GLY A 154 -5.99 10.73 -3.54
N SER A 155 -5.50 9.64 -2.94
CA SER A 155 -4.23 9.62 -2.21
C SER A 155 -3.03 9.50 -3.16
N MET A 156 -1.83 9.76 -2.66
CA MET A 156 -0.55 9.75 -3.37
C MET A 156 -0.50 10.85 -4.45
N PHE A 157 -0.33 10.51 -5.74
CA PHE A 157 -0.32 11.48 -6.86
C PHE A 157 -1.59 11.43 -7.68
#